data_d56afcab81bdbb052cc6b7da559d5f14
#
_entry.id   d56afcab81bdbb052cc6b7da559d5f14
#
_cell.length_a   1.000
_cell.length_b   1.000
_cell.length_c   1.000
_cell.angle_alpha   90.00
_cell.angle_beta   90.00
_cell.angle_gamma   90.00
#
_symmetry.space_group_name_H-M   'P 1'
#
loop_
_entity.id
_entity.type
_entity.pdbx_description
1 polymer ?
#
loop_
_entity_poly.entity_id
_entity_poly.type
_entity_poly.pdbx_seq_one_letter_code
_entity_poly.pdbx_strand_id
1 'polypeptide(L)'
;MVPAEESVYREICSACRRPRSGCYCGEIRPIPTQTKVVLLQHPRERDMPIGTARMASLCLPNSELHVGLHWEQSSTFQKLLHDAERPAALLYPGEGSIDLSDTPPEGPITLIVVDGTWSQTKKLVKENPSLAKLPRYAFRPDAPSDYRIRREPQETFVSTIEALVHVLGALEGGRERFEPILRPFRAMVDAQIAARAARVASGATDGRMRLKKRLVPPKYPSEFADETIVCVTAELNAWPFDAPERQAANYRDEVVHWAAARFSPTGELLGTWSRAVAPEGALAPRTLELLRLPAEALEVDVARTFLSAEFSAWLGNDACACWGTTTAGFLASLAPGRARLDLREIGRAATRSKAGTLSDFAQRF
;
A
#
# COMPACT_ATOMS: atom_id res chain seq x y z
N MET A 1 3.93 41.92 -0.28
CA MET A 1 4.72 40.69 -0.37
C MET A 1 4.17 39.75 0.70
N VAL A 2 3.29 38.85 0.35
CA VAL A 2 2.69 37.86 1.27
C VAL A 2 3.74 36.79 1.52
N PRO A 3 4.07 36.42 2.78
CA PRO A 3 4.98 35.33 3.05
C PRO A 3 4.39 34.04 2.43
N ALA A 4 5.21 33.28 1.71
CA ALA A 4 4.83 31.97 1.24
C ALA A 4 4.47 31.11 2.46
N GLU A 5 3.21 30.67 2.58
CA GLU A 5 2.79 29.70 3.57
C GLU A 5 3.64 28.45 3.38
N GLU A 6 4.42 28.09 4.38
CA GLU A 6 5.17 26.83 4.41
C GLU A 6 4.15 25.69 4.28
N SER A 7 4.26 24.96 3.18
CA SER A 7 3.45 23.79 2.89
C SER A 7 3.53 22.82 4.08
N VAL A 8 2.41 22.59 4.77
CA VAL A 8 2.25 21.63 5.86
C VAL A 8 2.46 20.17 5.39
N TYR A 9 2.59 19.97 4.10
CA TYR A 9 2.76 18.65 3.49
C TYR A 9 4.24 18.27 3.37
N ARG A 10 4.58 17.08 3.88
CA ARG A 10 5.93 16.53 3.70
C ARG A 10 6.19 16.25 2.23
N GLU A 11 7.21 16.88 1.67
CA GLU A 11 7.66 16.61 0.31
C GLU A 11 8.08 15.14 0.16
N ILE A 12 7.48 14.45 -0.81
CA ILE A 12 7.72 13.04 -1.08
C ILE A 12 8.63 12.89 -2.30
N CYS A 13 9.67 12.09 -2.18
CA CYS A 13 10.54 11.73 -3.29
C CYS A 13 9.77 10.85 -4.31
N SER A 14 9.75 11.25 -5.58
CA SER A 14 9.04 10.52 -6.65
C SER A 14 9.61 9.11 -6.89
N ALA A 15 10.92 8.91 -6.76
CA ALA A 15 11.56 7.62 -7.00
C ALA A 15 11.31 6.63 -5.85
N CYS A 16 11.76 6.96 -4.62
CA CYS A 16 11.64 6.03 -3.50
C CYS A 16 10.33 6.13 -2.71
N ARG A 17 9.50 7.12 -3.00
CA ARG A 17 8.22 7.41 -2.32
C ARG A 17 8.37 7.66 -0.80
N ARG A 18 9.52 8.20 -0.41
CA ARG A 18 9.78 8.58 0.98
C ARG A 18 9.68 10.08 1.16
N PRO A 19 9.36 10.55 2.37
CA PRO A 19 9.62 11.94 2.71
C PRO A 19 11.08 12.29 2.42
N ARG A 20 11.35 13.50 1.94
CA ARG A 20 12.72 13.96 1.63
C ARG A 20 13.69 13.72 2.78
N SER A 21 13.27 13.89 4.01
CA SER A 21 14.07 13.64 5.22
C SER A 21 14.48 12.18 5.44
N GLY A 22 13.78 11.23 4.80
CA GLY A 22 14.07 9.79 4.85
C GLY A 22 14.38 9.20 3.48
N CYS A 23 14.73 10.04 2.51
CA CYS A 23 15.06 9.60 1.15
C CYS A 23 16.40 8.88 1.14
N TYR A 24 16.42 7.67 0.58
CA TYR A 24 17.62 6.84 0.45
C TYR A 24 18.19 6.79 -0.98
N CYS A 25 17.66 7.60 -1.90
CA CYS A 25 18.09 7.55 -3.32
C CYS A 25 19.58 7.88 -3.51
N GLY A 26 20.17 8.69 -2.64
CA GLY A 26 21.60 8.99 -2.67
C GLY A 26 22.52 7.77 -2.45
N GLU A 27 21.99 6.73 -1.80
CA GLU A 27 22.72 5.50 -1.52
C GLU A 27 22.55 4.43 -2.61
N ILE A 28 21.64 4.65 -3.57
CA ILE A 28 21.38 3.68 -4.64
C ILE A 28 22.59 3.63 -5.59
N ARG A 29 23.06 2.42 -5.83
CA ARG A 29 24.07 2.10 -6.84
C ARG A 29 23.50 1.00 -7.71
N PRO A 30 23.08 1.29 -8.95
CA PRO A 30 22.52 0.29 -9.85
C PRO A 30 23.53 -0.79 -10.18
N ILE A 31 23.12 -2.06 -10.10
CA ILE A 31 23.94 -3.22 -10.45
C ILE A 31 23.23 -3.98 -11.57
N PRO A 32 23.83 -4.07 -12.76
CA PRO A 32 23.27 -4.85 -13.85
C PRO A 32 23.31 -6.36 -13.53
N THR A 33 22.24 -7.07 -13.89
CA THR A 33 22.09 -8.51 -13.73
C THR A 33 21.78 -9.18 -15.05
N GLN A 34 22.20 -10.43 -15.21
CA GLN A 34 21.72 -11.32 -16.28
C GLN A 34 20.33 -11.86 -15.92
N THR A 35 20.12 -12.18 -14.66
CA THR A 35 18.83 -12.59 -14.09
C THR A 35 17.85 -11.44 -14.14
N LYS A 36 16.68 -11.64 -14.75
CA LYS A 36 15.57 -10.70 -14.66
C LYS A 36 14.86 -10.90 -13.33
N VAL A 37 14.69 -9.84 -12.56
CA VAL A 37 14.02 -9.90 -11.25
C VAL A 37 12.61 -9.32 -11.37
N VAL A 38 11.59 -10.11 -11.09
CA VAL A 38 10.19 -9.68 -11.08
C VAL A 38 9.67 -9.70 -9.65
N LEU A 39 9.41 -8.51 -9.11
CA LEU A 39 8.92 -8.32 -7.75
C LEU A 39 7.40 -8.21 -7.78
N LEU A 40 6.69 -9.18 -7.18
CA LEU A 40 5.24 -9.19 -7.06
C LEU A 40 4.86 -8.70 -5.65
N GLN A 41 4.59 -7.41 -5.54
CA GLN A 41 4.35 -6.77 -4.25
C GLN A 41 2.87 -6.75 -3.89
N HIS A 42 2.56 -7.19 -2.67
CA HIS A 42 1.21 -7.04 -2.14
C HIS A 42 0.84 -5.54 -2.01
N PRO A 43 -0.38 -5.10 -2.39
CA PRO A 43 -0.77 -3.69 -2.38
C PRO A 43 -0.59 -2.97 -1.05
N ARG A 44 -0.74 -3.67 0.07
CA ARG A 44 -0.53 -3.09 1.42
C ARG A 44 0.92 -2.75 1.74
N GLU A 45 1.88 -3.33 0.99
CA GLU A 45 3.32 -3.07 1.18
C GLU A 45 3.82 -1.91 0.31
N ARG A 46 3.03 -1.45 -0.66
CA ARG A 46 3.39 -0.40 -1.62
C ARG A 46 3.94 0.87 -0.96
N ASP A 47 3.25 1.33 0.07
CA ASP A 47 3.55 2.59 0.74
C ASP A 47 4.13 2.38 2.16
N MET A 48 4.51 1.13 2.48
CA MET A 48 5.13 0.82 3.76
C MET A 48 6.48 1.54 3.92
N PRO A 49 6.65 2.36 4.97
CA PRO A 49 7.85 3.17 5.17
C PRO A 49 9.16 2.39 5.19
N ILE A 50 9.11 1.13 5.46
CA ILE A 50 10.25 0.24 5.63
C ILE A 50 10.27 -0.89 4.58
N GLY A 51 9.44 -0.82 3.52
CA GLY A 51 9.39 -1.83 2.47
C GLY A 51 10.68 -1.86 1.63
N THR A 52 11.16 -3.06 1.31
CA THR A 52 12.45 -3.28 0.63
C THR A 52 12.33 -3.62 -0.86
N ALA A 53 11.15 -4.06 -1.34
CA ALA A 53 10.97 -4.42 -2.75
C ALA A 53 11.22 -3.25 -3.72
N ARG A 54 10.66 -2.08 -3.44
CA ARG A 54 10.92 -0.87 -4.27
C ARG A 54 12.38 -0.47 -4.22
N MET A 55 13.04 -0.59 -3.07
CA MET A 55 14.45 -0.29 -2.91
C MET A 55 15.30 -1.23 -3.76
N ALA A 56 15.00 -2.53 -3.73
CA ALA A 56 15.64 -3.54 -4.57
C ALA A 56 15.43 -3.24 -6.06
N SER A 57 14.21 -2.92 -6.48
CA SER A 57 13.92 -2.56 -7.87
C SER A 57 14.71 -1.33 -8.34
N LEU A 58 14.91 -0.33 -7.51
CA LEU A 58 15.73 0.84 -7.84
C LEU A 58 17.23 0.52 -7.95
N CYS A 59 17.70 -0.52 -7.27
CA CYS A 59 19.09 -0.98 -7.35
C CYS A 59 19.34 -1.95 -8.51
N LEU A 60 18.31 -2.55 -9.09
CA LEU A 60 18.42 -3.58 -10.13
C LEU A 60 17.76 -3.08 -11.42
N PRO A 61 18.53 -2.56 -12.39
CA PRO A 61 17.99 -2.07 -13.67
C PRO A 61 17.22 -3.14 -14.45
N ASN A 62 17.61 -4.41 -14.35
CA ASN A 62 16.91 -5.55 -14.94
C ASN A 62 15.83 -6.10 -14.01
N SER A 63 14.99 -5.22 -13.46
CA SER A 63 13.89 -5.62 -12.60
C SER A 63 12.57 -4.94 -12.96
N GLU A 64 11.50 -5.61 -12.62
CA GLU A 64 10.13 -5.09 -12.69
C GLU A 64 9.46 -5.19 -11.33
N LEU A 65 8.73 -4.17 -10.92
CA LEU A 65 7.95 -4.15 -9.68
C LEU A 65 6.47 -4.03 -10.03
N HIS A 66 5.73 -5.10 -9.81
CA HIS A 66 4.29 -5.18 -10.02
C HIS A 66 3.56 -5.18 -8.68
N VAL A 67 2.62 -4.27 -8.52
CA VAL A 67 1.78 -4.19 -7.30
C VAL A 67 0.41 -4.73 -7.63
N GLY A 68 -0.02 -5.79 -6.96
CA GLY A 68 -1.31 -6.42 -7.24
C GLY A 68 -1.59 -7.64 -6.37
N LEU A 69 -2.70 -8.33 -6.68
CA LEU A 69 -3.12 -9.57 -6.02
C LEU A 69 -3.27 -10.72 -7.01
N HIS A 70 -3.68 -10.44 -8.24
CA HIS A 70 -4.01 -11.42 -9.26
C HIS A 70 -3.30 -11.11 -10.57
N TRP A 71 -2.43 -12.02 -11.03
CA TRP A 71 -1.65 -11.85 -12.25
C TRP A 71 -2.01 -12.88 -13.35
N GLU A 72 -2.88 -13.85 -13.05
CA GLU A 72 -3.27 -14.91 -13.99
C GLU A 72 -3.77 -14.37 -15.32
N GLN A 73 -4.49 -13.27 -15.32
CA GLN A 73 -5.05 -12.64 -16.51
C GLN A 73 -4.15 -11.54 -17.11
N SER A 74 -3.01 -11.25 -16.51
CA SER A 74 -2.07 -10.27 -17.02
C SER A 74 -1.31 -10.82 -18.21
N SER A 75 -1.53 -10.27 -19.41
CA SER A 75 -0.81 -10.68 -20.61
C SER A 75 0.70 -10.48 -20.49
N THR A 76 1.13 -9.42 -19.81
CA THR A 76 2.55 -9.15 -19.54
C THR A 76 3.13 -10.24 -18.64
N PHE A 77 2.42 -10.61 -17.58
CA PHE A 77 2.87 -11.65 -16.67
C PHE A 77 2.89 -13.03 -17.34
N GLN A 78 1.89 -13.36 -18.15
CA GLN A 78 1.87 -14.62 -18.90
C GLN A 78 3.03 -14.71 -19.90
N LYS A 79 3.41 -13.62 -20.56
CA LYS A 79 4.60 -13.59 -21.41
C LYS A 79 5.88 -13.89 -20.63
N LEU A 80 6.03 -13.37 -19.43
CA LEU A 80 7.19 -13.66 -18.57
C LEU A 80 7.26 -15.12 -18.15
N LEU A 81 6.11 -15.75 -17.89
CA LEU A 81 6.04 -17.16 -17.49
C LEU A 81 6.37 -18.14 -18.65
N HIS A 82 6.14 -17.73 -19.89
CA HIS A 82 6.31 -18.57 -21.08
C HIS A 82 7.52 -18.18 -21.92
N ASP A 83 8.43 -17.37 -21.38
CA ASP A 83 9.68 -17.00 -22.04
C ASP A 83 10.65 -18.21 -21.99
N ALA A 84 10.84 -18.86 -23.13
CA ALA A 84 11.70 -20.03 -23.25
C ALA A 84 13.21 -19.68 -23.14
N GLU A 85 13.60 -18.44 -23.47
CA GLU A 85 15.00 -18.00 -23.36
C GLU A 85 15.38 -17.64 -21.91
N ARG A 86 14.37 -17.34 -21.07
CA ARG A 86 14.53 -16.99 -19.65
C ARG A 86 13.47 -17.68 -18.80
N PRO A 87 13.62 -18.98 -18.55
CA PRO A 87 12.65 -19.75 -17.75
C PRO A 87 12.35 -19.07 -16.42
N ALA A 88 11.05 -19.01 -16.08
CA ALA A 88 10.61 -18.40 -14.83
C ALA A 88 10.81 -19.36 -13.65
N ALA A 89 11.30 -18.83 -12.53
CA ALA A 89 11.47 -19.54 -11.28
C ALA A 89 10.95 -18.68 -10.11
N LEU A 90 10.35 -19.32 -9.10
CA LEU A 90 9.80 -18.65 -7.94
C LEU A 90 10.77 -18.75 -6.75
N LEU A 91 11.16 -17.62 -6.20
CA LEU A 91 11.86 -17.59 -4.91
C LEU A 91 10.83 -17.70 -3.78
N TYR A 92 10.66 -18.90 -3.26
CA TYR A 92 9.69 -19.15 -2.20
C TYR A 92 10.04 -20.43 -1.43
N PRO A 93 10.37 -20.34 -0.13
CA PRO A 93 10.72 -21.51 0.68
C PRO A 93 9.48 -22.38 0.93
N GLY A 94 9.70 -23.66 1.08
CA GLY A 94 8.66 -24.63 1.42
C GLY A 94 8.93 -26.02 0.86
N GLU A 95 7.96 -26.89 1.00
CA GLU A 95 8.05 -28.27 0.50
C GLU A 95 8.28 -28.28 -1.02
N GLY A 96 9.25 -29.07 -1.46
CA GLY A 96 9.65 -29.17 -2.86
C GLY A 96 10.49 -28.01 -3.39
N SER A 97 10.96 -27.08 -2.53
CA SER A 97 11.92 -26.06 -2.95
C SER A 97 13.33 -26.63 -3.09
N ILE A 98 14.03 -26.22 -4.14
CA ILE A 98 15.42 -26.57 -4.45
C ILE A 98 16.32 -25.54 -3.75
N ASP A 99 17.34 -26.00 -3.04
CA ASP A 99 18.34 -25.09 -2.47
C ASP A 99 19.24 -24.56 -3.57
N LEU A 100 19.31 -23.23 -3.70
CA LEU A 100 20.12 -22.56 -4.73
C LEU A 100 21.62 -22.81 -4.58
N SER A 101 22.07 -23.11 -3.35
CA SER A 101 23.47 -23.43 -3.09
C SER A 101 23.86 -24.80 -3.63
N ASP A 102 22.90 -25.74 -3.66
CA ASP A 102 23.14 -27.12 -4.10
C ASP A 102 22.91 -27.28 -5.61
N THR A 103 21.87 -26.69 -6.14
CA THR A 103 21.46 -26.86 -7.54
C THR A 103 20.93 -25.55 -8.11
N PRO A 104 21.82 -24.62 -8.50
CA PRO A 104 21.39 -23.40 -9.18
C PRO A 104 20.82 -23.72 -10.57
N PRO A 105 19.84 -22.96 -11.05
CA PRO A 105 19.33 -23.10 -12.41
C PRO A 105 20.42 -22.78 -13.44
N GLU A 106 20.39 -23.48 -14.57
CA GLU A 106 21.30 -23.21 -15.68
C GLU A 106 20.83 -22.02 -16.51
N GLY A 107 21.78 -21.15 -16.88
CA GLY A 107 21.54 -20.00 -17.76
C GLY A 107 20.79 -18.84 -17.12
N PRO A 108 20.45 -17.82 -17.93
CA PRO A 108 19.70 -16.66 -17.46
C PRO A 108 18.24 -17.05 -17.19
N ILE A 109 17.72 -16.67 -16.03
CA ILE A 109 16.33 -16.93 -15.63
C ILE A 109 15.57 -15.63 -15.35
N THR A 110 14.23 -15.75 -15.30
CA THR A 110 13.35 -14.76 -14.69
C THR A 110 13.04 -15.20 -13.26
N LEU A 111 13.64 -14.52 -12.29
CA LEU A 111 13.41 -14.79 -10.87
C LEU A 111 12.19 -14.00 -10.38
N ILE A 112 11.13 -14.70 -10.01
CA ILE A 112 9.92 -14.12 -9.44
C ILE A 112 10.03 -14.14 -7.93
N VAL A 113 9.85 -12.97 -7.30
CA VAL A 113 9.93 -12.76 -5.86
C VAL A 113 8.62 -12.16 -5.37
N VAL A 114 7.96 -12.82 -4.42
CA VAL A 114 6.71 -12.34 -3.84
C VAL A 114 7.02 -11.53 -2.59
N ASP A 115 6.61 -10.25 -2.58
CA ASP A 115 6.87 -9.32 -1.48
C ASP A 115 5.59 -9.03 -0.67
N GLY A 116 5.70 -9.25 0.63
CA GLY A 116 4.62 -9.07 1.60
C GLY A 116 4.93 -9.74 2.93
N THR A 117 4.01 -9.65 3.88
CA THR A 117 4.08 -10.48 5.09
C THR A 117 3.89 -11.95 4.72
N TRP A 118 4.33 -12.87 5.56
CA TRP A 118 4.20 -14.33 5.30
C TRP A 118 2.76 -14.76 5.00
N SER A 119 1.80 -14.19 5.70
CA SER A 119 0.38 -14.48 5.43
C SER A 119 -0.07 -13.94 4.07
N GLN A 120 0.43 -12.77 3.67
CA GLN A 120 0.13 -12.16 2.36
C GLN A 120 0.78 -12.96 1.23
N THR A 121 2.08 -13.29 1.34
CA THR A 121 2.80 -14.06 0.31
C THR A 121 2.22 -15.45 0.13
N LYS A 122 1.87 -16.14 1.23
CA LYS A 122 1.17 -17.44 1.17
C LYS A 122 -0.16 -17.34 0.42
N LYS A 123 -0.93 -16.29 0.68
CA LYS A 123 -2.19 -16.04 0.00
C LYS A 123 -1.96 -15.72 -1.47
N LEU A 124 -1.01 -14.86 -1.81
CA LEU A 124 -0.67 -14.51 -3.19
C LEU A 124 -0.28 -15.73 -4.02
N VAL A 125 0.60 -16.60 -3.51
CA VAL A 125 0.98 -17.83 -4.21
C VAL A 125 -0.20 -18.77 -4.38
N LYS A 126 -1.07 -18.90 -3.38
CA LYS A 126 -2.27 -19.74 -3.45
C LYS A 126 -3.29 -19.23 -4.47
N GLU A 127 -3.47 -17.90 -4.57
CA GLU A 127 -4.46 -17.28 -5.46
C GLU A 127 -3.97 -17.08 -6.90
N ASN A 128 -2.70 -17.40 -7.18
CA ASN A 128 -2.10 -17.39 -8.51
C ASN A 128 -1.52 -18.76 -8.84
N PRO A 129 -2.33 -19.69 -9.35
CA PRO A 129 -1.91 -21.08 -9.64
C PRO A 129 -0.70 -21.20 -10.57
N SER A 130 -0.51 -20.25 -11.49
CA SER A 130 0.67 -20.21 -12.36
C SER A 130 1.96 -20.05 -11.55
N LEU A 131 1.98 -19.25 -10.47
CA LEU A 131 3.13 -19.16 -9.56
C LEU A 131 3.39 -20.47 -8.83
N ALA A 132 2.33 -21.16 -8.42
CA ALA A 132 2.45 -22.41 -7.67
C ALA A 132 3.07 -23.55 -8.50
N LYS A 133 3.00 -23.48 -9.83
CA LYS A 133 3.53 -24.47 -10.79
C LYS A 133 4.99 -24.24 -11.13
N LEU A 134 5.55 -23.07 -10.82
CA LEU A 134 6.94 -22.77 -11.15
C LEU A 134 7.92 -23.60 -10.33
N PRO A 135 9.11 -23.88 -10.87
CA PRO A 135 10.23 -24.37 -10.08
C PRO A 135 10.46 -23.43 -8.91
N ARG A 136 10.52 -24.00 -7.70
CA ARG A 136 10.71 -23.22 -6.48
C ARG A 136 12.13 -23.31 -6.01
N TYR A 137 12.71 -22.16 -5.74
CA TYR A 137 14.03 -22.06 -5.15
C TYR A 137 13.97 -21.45 -3.76
N ALA A 138 14.85 -21.92 -2.90
CA ALA A 138 15.09 -21.39 -1.58
C ALA A 138 16.58 -21.25 -1.34
N PHE A 139 16.95 -20.59 -0.28
CA PHE A 139 18.33 -20.49 0.19
C PHE A 139 18.33 -20.46 1.73
N ARG A 140 19.48 -20.75 2.33
CA ARG A 140 19.70 -20.61 3.76
C ARG A 140 20.57 -19.38 3.99
N PRO A 141 20.10 -18.36 4.72
CA PRO A 141 20.94 -17.23 5.08
C PRO A 141 22.14 -17.67 5.93
N ASP A 142 23.32 -17.13 5.65
CA ASP A 142 24.54 -17.40 6.41
C ASP A 142 24.59 -16.64 7.74
N ALA A 143 23.76 -15.58 7.87
CA ALA A 143 23.70 -14.72 9.04
C ALA A 143 22.26 -14.25 9.29
N PRO A 144 21.92 -13.86 10.53
CA PRO A 144 20.67 -13.18 10.82
C PRO A 144 20.48 -11.90 10.01
N SER A 145 19.22 -11.50 9.80
CA SER A 145 18.88 -10.27 9.08
C SER A 145 19.44 -9.02 9.77
N ASP A 146 20.01 -8.11 8.98
CA ASP A 146 20.47 -6.78 9.41
C ASP A 146 19.30 -5.78 9.60
N TYR A 147 18.06 -6.29 9.57
CA TYR A 147 16.83 -5.51 9.72
C TYR A 147 16.52 -5.15 11.18
N ARG A 148 17.44 -4.52 11.86
CA ARG A 148 17.46 -4.20 13.31
C ARG A 148 16.22 -3.47 13.83
N ILE A 149 15.41 -2.88 12.97
CA ILE A 149 14.17 -2.17 13.32
C ILE A 149 12.92 -3.04 13.23
N ARG A 150 13.04 -4.26 12.72
CA ARG A 150 11.95 -5.24 12.58
C ARG A 150 12.31 -6.50 13.34
N ARG A 151 11.35 -7.08 14.01
CA ARG A 151 11.50 -8.39 14.63
C ARG A 151 11.02 -9.44 13.63
N GLU A 152 11.94 -10.23 13.11
CA GLU A 152 11.60 -11.34 12.23
C GLU A 152 10.96 -12.49 13.03
N PRO A 153 9.99 -13.23 12.44
CA PRO A 153 9.35 -14.37 13.11
C PRO A 153 10.29 -15.53 13.42
N GLN A 154 11.34 -15.69 12.62
CA GLN A 154 12.42 -16.69 12.79
C GLN A 154 13.75 -16.05 12.43
N GLU A 155 14.84 -16.53 13.03
CA GLU A 155 16.19 -16.04 12.80
C GLU A 155 16.69 -16.23 11.36
N THR A 156 16.12 -17.21 10.66
CA THR A 156 16.42 -17.48 9.25
C THR A 156 15.65 -16.61 8.26
N PHE A 157 14.78 -15.72 8.74
CA PHE A 157 14.01 -14.85 7.88
C PHE A 157 14.75 -13.55 7.61
N VAL A 158 14.86 -13.21 6.33
CA VAL A 158 15.54 -12.00 5.86
C VAL A 158 14.56 -11.15 5.03
N SER A 159 14.89 -9.87 4.87
CA SER A 159 14.11 -8.97 4.02
C SER A 159 14.26 -9.33 2.54
N THR A 160 13.32 -8.87 1.69
CA THR A 160 13.34 -9.09 0.24
C THR A 160 14.66 -8.65 -0.40
N ILE A 161 15.24 -7.53 0.04
CA ILE A 161 16.51 -7.03 -0.52
C ILE A 161 17.72 -7.87 -0.08
N GLU A 162 17.72 -8.37 1.16
CA GLU A 162 18.77 -9.29 1.64
C GLU A 162 18.68 -10.64 0.91
N ALA A 163 17.46 -11.16 0.73
CA ALA A 163 17.21 -12.36 -0.05
C ALA A 163 17.78 -12.25 -1.47
N LEU A 164 17.57 -11.10 -2.12
CA LEU A 164 18.10 -10.87 -3.47
C LEU A 164 19.62 -10.84 -3.53
N VAL A 165 20.31 -10.30 -2.52
CA VAL A 165 21.77 -10.34 -2.47
C VAL A 165 22.30 -11.78 -2.39
N HIS A 166 21.68 -12.62 -1.57
CA HIS A 166 22.05 -14.05 -1.49
C HIS A 166 21.79 -14.77 -2.80
N VAL A 167 20.59 -14.62 -3.34
CA VAL A 167 20.15 -15.35 -4.53
C VAL A 167 20.91 -14.93 -5.77
N LEU A 168 21.07 -13.63 -6.02
CA LEU A 168 21.85 -13.13 -7.16
C LEU A 168 23.32 -13.47 -7.03
N GLY A 169 23.86 -13.50 -5.81
CA GLY A 169 25.22 -13.97 -5.56
C GLY A 169 25.42 -15.43 -5.95
N ALA A 170 24.45 -16.29 -5.65
CA ALA A 170 24.48 -17.70 -6.05
C ALA A 170 24.31 -17.89 -7.57
N LEU A 171 23.46 -17.08 -8.21
CA LEU A 171 23.16 -17.19 -9.63
C LEU A 171 24.23 -16.56 -10.55
N GLU A 172 24.90 -15.49 -10.11
CA GLU A 172 25.74 -14.66 -10.99
C GLU A 172 27.19 -14.46 -10.48
N GLY A 173 27.65 -15.31 -9.57
CA GLY A 173 29.05 -15.38 -9.22
C GLY A 173 29.50 -14.39 -8.15
N GLY A 174 29.09 -14.63 -6.92
CA GLY A 174 29.65 -14.03 -5.73
C GLY A 174 28.74 -12.98 -5.09
N ARG A 175 28.51 -13.15 -3.79
CA ARG A 175 27.66 -12.27 -2.97
C ARG A 175 28.22 -10.85 -2.90
N GLU A 176 29.53 -10.70 -2.89
CA GLU A 176 30.24 -9.43 -2.76
C GLU A 176 29.86 -8.45 -3.87
N ARG A 177 29.59 -8.95 -5.07
CA ARG A 177 29.12 -8.14 -6.20
C ARG A 177 27.80 -7.44 -5.90
N PHE A 178 26.93 -8.09 -5.15
CA PHE A 178 25.57 -7.60 -4.86
C PHE A 178 25.44 -6.93 -3.49
N GLU A 179 26.45 -7.01 -2.63
CA GLU A 179 26.48 -6.37 -1.33
C GLU A 179 26.14 -4.85 -1.36
N PRO A 180 26.57 -4.08 -2.39
CA PRO A 180 26.21 -2.67 -2.50
C PRO A 180 24.71 -2.39 -2.60
N ILE A 181 23.87 -3.36 -2.96
CA ILE A 181 22.41 -3.25 -2.96
C ILE A 181 21.89 -2.98 -1.53
N LEU A 182 22.58 -3.43 -0.49
CA LEU A 182 22.21 -3.22 0.91
C LEU A 182 22.53 -1.81 1.42
N ARG A 183 23.27 -0.96 0.70
CA ARG A 183 23.59 0.40 1.15
C ARG A 183 22.34 1.23 1.47
N PRO A 184 21.37 1.40 0.55
CA PRO A 184 20.13 2.15 0.85
C PRO A 184 19.30 1.48 1.95
N PHE A 185 19.36 0.16 2.10
CA PHE A 185 18.69 -0.58 3.16
C PHE A 185 19.30 -0.24 4.53
N ARG A 186 20.62 -0.33 4.67
CA ARG A 186 21.34 0.02 5.90
C ARG A 186 21.12 1.49 6.27
N ALA A 187 21.22 2.39 5.29
CA ALA A 187 20.96 3.82 5.51
C ALA A 187 19.53 4.08 6.01
N MET A 188 18.54 3.38 5.45
CA MET A 188 17.14 3.47 5.91
C MET A 188 17.00 2.95 7.35
N VAL A 189 17.62 1.82 7.69
CA VAL A 189 17.58 1.23 9.03
C VAL A 189 18.23 2.19 10.05
N ASP A 190 19.41 2.73 9.74
CA ASP A 190 20.14 3.66 10.61
C ASP A 190 19.35 4.95 10.82
N ALA A 191 18.76 5.51 9.76
CA ALA A 191 17.92 6.70 9.86
C ALA A 191 16.69 6.48 10.76
N GLN A 192 16.06 5.29 10.70
CA GLN A 192 14.94 4.94 11.57
C GLN A 192 15.37 4.79 13.03
N ILE A 193 16.55 4.19 13.27
CA ILE A 193 17.11 4.07 14.63
C ILE A 193 17.42 5.46 15.19
N ALA A 194 18.07 6.32 14.41
CA ALA A 194 18.40 7.69 14.82
C ALA A 194 17.15 8.51 15.11
N ALA A 195 16.15 8.45 14.23
CA ALA A 195 14.88 9.15 14.43
C ALA A 195 14.15 8.68 15.70
N ARG A 196 14.23 7.37 16.00
CA ARG A 196 13.68 6.82 17.23
C ARG A 196 14.41 7.32 18.47
N ALA A 197 15.75 7.32 18.44
CA ALA A 197 16.58 7.81 19.53
C ALA A 197 16.31 9.30 19.82
N ALA A 198 16.22 10.13 18.76
CA ALA A 198 15.88 11.56 18.88
C ALA A 198 14.49 11.77 19.51
N ARG A 199 13.50 10.96 19.14
CA ARG A 199 12.16 11.03 19.77
C ARG A 199 12.19 10.66 21.27
N VAL A 200 12.93 9.63 21.64
CA VAL A 200 13.08 9.24 23.04
C VAL A 200 13.77 10.36 23.82
N ALA A 201 14.84 10.94 23.26
CA ALA A 201 15.57 12.03 23.89
C ALA A 201 14.71 13.31 24.08
N SER A 202 13.73 13.56 23.18
CA SER A 202 12.77 14.67 23.31
C SER A 202 11.63 14.40 24.28
N GLY A 203 11.68 13.30 25.07
CA GLY A 203 10.62 12.92 26.01
C GLY A 203 9.37 12.32 25.37
N ALA A 204 9.37 12.14 24.06
CA ALA A 204 8.28 11.42 23.40
C ALA A 204 8.36 9.93 23.73
N THR A 205 7.26 9.35 24.21
CA THR A 205 7.17 7.91 24.47
C THR A 205 7.51 7.12 23.21
N ASP A 206 8.34 6.08 23.35
CA ASP A 206 8.64 5.15 22.27
C ASP A 206 7.33 4.56 21.71
N GLY A 207 7.04 4.84 20.45
CA GLY A 207 5.82 4.36 19.80
C GLY A 207 5.69 2.82 19.75
N ARG A 208 6.73 2.07 20.15
CA ARG A 208 6.66 0.61 20.36
C ARG A 208 6.05 0.23 21.71
N MET A 209 6.08 1.11 22.71
CA MET A 209 5.26 0.98 23.91
C MET A 209 3.82 1.50 23.70
N ARG A 210 3.31 1.56 22.50
CA ARG A 210 1.93 1.12 22.35
C ARG A 210 1.92 -0.39 22.64
N LEU A 211 2.11 -0.74 23.90
CA LEU A 211 1.36 -1.82 24.51
C LEU A 211 0.06 -1.89 23.70
N LYS A 212 -0.33 -3.07 23.24
CA LYS A 212 -1.72 -3.31 22.84
C LYS A 212 -2.55 -2.53 23.85
N LYS A 213 -2.78 -1.23 23.56
CA LYS A 213 -3.76 -0.46 24.31
C LYS A 213 -4.94 -1.38 24.14
N ARG A 214 -5.28 -2.07 25.21
CA ARG A 214 -6.52 -2.80 25.34
C ARG A 214 -7.46 -1.92 24.55
N LEU A 215 -7.91 -2.39 23.36
CA LEU A 215 -8.80 -1.62 22.50
C LEU A 215 -9.99 -1.30 23.39
N VAL A 216 -9.83 -0.23 24.15
CA VAL A 216 -10.97 0.45 24.75
C VAL A 216 -11.68 0.90 23.50
N PRO A 217 -12.87 0.38 23.20
CA PRO A 217 -13.64 0.89 22.09
C PRO A 217 -13.53 2.41 22.17
N PRO A 218 -13.20 3.10 21.07
CA PRO A 218 -13.33 4.54 21.10
C PRO A 218 -14.71 4.74 21.70
N LYS A 219 -14.75 5.39 22.85
CA LYS A 219 -16.04 5.80 23.39
C LYS A 219 -16.68 6.52 22.23
N TYR A 220 -17.80 6.04 21.76
CA TYR A 220 -18.66 6.85 20.89
C TYR A 220 -18.70 8.20 21.57
N PRO A 221 -18.13 9.25 20.95
CA PRO A 221 -18.01 10.50 21.67
C PRO A 221 -19.42 10.85 22.11
N SER A 222 -19.66 10.91 23.41
CA SER A 222 -21.01 11.13 23.96
C SER A 222 -21.65 12.41 23.41
N GLU A 223 -20.80 13.33 22.95
CA GLU A 223 -21.17 14.54 22.25
C GLU A 223 -21.92 14.33 20.93
N PHE A 224 -21.80 13.15 20.29
CA PHE A 224 -22.52 12.82 19.06
C PHE A 224 -23.74 11.92 19.29
N ALA A 225 -24.02 11.50 20.52
CA ALA A 225 -25.12 10.58 20.81
C ALA A 225 -26.51 11.18 20.52
N ASP A 226 -26.63 12.49 20.69
CA ASP A 226 -27.89 13.24 20.52
C ASP A 226 -27.84 14.17 19.29
N GLU A 227 -26.82 14.01 18.41
CA GLU A 227 -26.68 14.88 17.24
C GLU A 227 -27.04 14.16 15.93
N THR A 228 -27.41 14.95 14.94
CA THR A 228 -27.56 14.51 13.55
C THR A 228 -26.18 14.23 12.98
N ILE A 229 -26.03 13.06 12.34
CA ILE A 229 -24.78 12.61 11.74
C ILE A 229 -24.92 12.46 10.24
N VAL A 230 -23.92 12.96 9.50
CA VAL A 230 -23.81 12.79 8.06
C VAL A 230 -22.75 11.74 7.76
N CYS A 231 -23.20 10.60 7.28
CA CYS A 231 -22.33 9.52 6.79
C CYS A 231 -21.90 9.82 5.36
N VAL A 232 -20.57 9.86 5.11
CA VAL A 232 -20.00 10.23 3.81
C VAL A 232 -19.19 9.08 3.26
N THR A 233 -19.34 8.76 1.98
CA THR A 233 -18.49 7.87 1.22
C THR A 233 -17.92 8.55 -0.01
N ALA A 234 -16.77 8.05 -0.48
CA ALA A 234 -16.08 8.54 -1.66
C ALA A 234 -15.59 7.35 -2.49
N GLU A 235 -15.86 7.38 -3.78
CA GLU A 235 -15.35 6.41 -4.74
C GLU A 235 -14.25 7.03 -5.60
N LEU A 236 -13.20 6.25 -5.86
CA LEU A 236 -12.01 6.73 -6.55
C LEU A 236 -12.03 6.39 -8.04
N ASN A 237 -11.23 7.12 -8.81
CA ASN A 237 -11.09 7.00 -10.26
C ASN A 237 -10.58 5.63 -10.76
N ALA A 238 -10.00 4.81 -9.91
CA ALA A 238 -9.59 3.45 -10.27
C ALA A 238 -9.96 2.42 -9.20
N TRP A 239 -10.87 1.56 -9.56
CA TRP A 239 -11.31 0.40 -8.82
C TRP A 239 -11.30 -0.84 -9.74
N PRO A 240 -10.93 -2.04 -9.28
CA PRO A 240 -10.45 -2.36 -7.92
C PRO A 240 -9.05 -1.79 -7.60
N PHE A 241 -8.56 -2.04 -6.39
CA PHE A 241 -7.28 -1.48 -5.92
C PHE A 241 -6.07 -1.90 -6.77
N ASP A 242 -6.15 -2.99 -7.51
CA ASP A 242 -5.17 -3.54 -8.46
C ASP A 242 -5.47 -3.16 -9.93
N ALA A 243 -6.37 -2.21 -10.17
CA ALA A 243 -6.68 -1.73 -11.52
C ALA A 243 -5.41 -1.30 -12.27
N PRO A 244 -5.25 -1.67 -13.56
CA PRO A 244 -4.06 -1.35 -14.37
C PRO A 244 -3.73 0.15 -14.41
N GLU A 245 -4.74 0.99 -14.39
CA GLU A 245 -4.63 2.44 -14.42
C GLU A 245 -3.84 2.99 -13.22
N ARG A 246 -3.87 2.30 -12.08
CA ARG A 246 -3.09 2.64 -10.88
C ARG A 246 -1.58 2.44 -11.07
N GLN A 247 -1.16 1.75 -12.11
CA GLN A 247 0.25 1.48 -12.43
C GLN A 247 0.87 2.57 -13.30
N ALA A 248 0.06 3.48 -13.87
CA ALA A 248 0.56 4.59 -14.64
C ALA A 248 1.50 5.48 -13.81
N ALA A 249 2.58 5.99 -14.42
CA ALA A 249 3.64 6.74 -13.74
C ALA A 249 3.12 8.01 -13.03
N ASN A 250 2.08 8.62 -13.57
CA ASN A 250 1.42 9.85 -13.08
C ASN A 250 0.04 9.60 -12.46
N TYR A 251 -0.32 8.33 -12.17
CA TYR A 251 -1.57 8.04 -11.52
C TYR A 251 -1.67 8.68 -10.13
N ARG A 252 -2.82 9.31 -9.88
CA ARG A 252 -3.23 9.82 -8.57
C ARG A 252 -4.62 9.31 -8.22
N ASP A 253 -4.84 9.01 -6.94
CA ASP A 253 -6.18 8.74 -6.45
C ASP A 253 -7.00 10.04 -6.46
N GLU A 254 -8.09 10.04 -7.22
CA GLU A 254 -9.04 11.15 -7.31
C GLU A 254 -10.45 10.65 -7.01
N VAL A 255 -11.21 11.46 -6.28
CA VAL A 255 -12.62 11.12 -6.01
C VAL A 255 -13.44 11.45 -7.24
N VAL A 256 -14.17 10.46 -7.76
CA VAL A 256 -15.08 10.61 -8.91
C VAL A 256 -16.55 10.60 -8.50
N HIS A 257 -16.85 10.12 -7.31
CA HIS A 257 -18.21 10.15 -6.79
C HIS A 257 -18.22 10.34 -5.29
N TRP A 258 -18.98 11.30 -4.85
CA TRP A 258 -19.31 11.54 -3.47
C TRP A 258 -20.76 11.17 -3.20
N ALA A 259 -21.02 10.49 -2.09
CA ALA A 259 -22.36 10.26 -1.59
C ALA A 259 -22.38 10.50 -0.09
N ALA A 260 -23.46 11.11 0.39
CA ALA A 260 -23.67 11.38 1.80
C ALA A 260 -25.15 11.14 2.17
N ALA A 261 -25.34 10.65 3.39
CA ALA A 261 -26.66 10.42 3.96
C ALA A 261 -26.70 10.98 5.38
N ARG A 262 -27.73 11.75 5.68
CA ARG A 262 -27.97 12.40 6.97
C ARG A 262 -28.93 11.56 7.79
N PHE A 263 -28.54 11.25 9.01
CA PHE A 263 -29.34 10.46 9.94
C PHE A 263 -29.65 11.24 11.23
N SER A 264 -30.85 11.08 11.73
CA SER A 264 -31.23 11.55 13.08
C SER A 264 -30.48 10.72 14.14
N PRO A 265 -30.45 11.15 15.42
CA PRO A 265 -29.92 10.36 16.52
C PRO A 265 -30.61 8.98 16.68
N THR A 266 -31.84 8.86 16.21
CA THR A 266 -32.63 7.60 16.24
C THR A 266 -32.38 6.71 15.00
N GLY A 267 -31.54 7.15 14.05
CA GLY A 267 -31.21 6.41 12.84
C GLY A 267 -32.17 6.63 11.66
N GLU A 268 -33.08 7.58 11.74
CA GLU A 268 -33.95 7.93 10.63
C GLU A 268 -33.18 8.69 9.53
N LEU A 269 -33.39 8.33 8.27
CA LEU A 269 -32.81 9.02 7.12
C LEU A 269 -33.50 10.34 6.88
N LEU A 270 -32.79 11.44 7.11
CA LEU A 270 -33.31 12.82 6.96
C LEU A 270 -33.04 13.42 5.58
N GLY A 271 -32.07 12.91 4.84
CA GLY A 271 -31.77 13.40 3.51
C GLY A 271 -30.50 12.78 2.94
N THR A 272 -30.30 12.96 1.64
CA THR A 272 -29.12 12.47 0.91
C THR A 272 -28.54 13.57 0.03
N TRP A 273 -27.25 13.47 -0.24
CA TRP A 273 -26.52 14.32 -1.16
C TRP A 273 -25.55 13.43 -1.98
N SER A 274 -25.44 13.69 -3.27
CA SER A 274 -24.55 12.93 -4.14
C SER A 274 -24.07 13.79 -5.29
N ARG A 275 -22.79 13.67 -5.64
CA ARG A 275 -22.18 14.34 -6.79
C ARG A 275 -21.16 13.46 -7.46
N ALA A 276 -21.25 13.38 -8.78
CA ALA A 276 -20.21 12.84 -9.64
C ALA A 276 -19.22 13.96 -10.03
N VAL A 277 -17.96 13.61 -10.14
CA VAL A 277 -16.86 14.56 -10.48
C VAL A 277 -15.99 13.91 -11.52
N ALA A 278 -15.73 14.61 -12.60
CA ALA A 278 -14.79 14.15 -13.61
C ALA A 278 -13.36 14.11 -13.03
N PRO A 279 -12.60 13.01 -13.17
CA PRO A 279 -11.20 12.98 -12.78
C PRO A 279 -10.35 13.75 -13.81
N GLU A 280 -9.26 14.33 -13.34
CA GLU A 280 -8.21 14.90 -14.23
C GLU A 280 -7.35 13.79 -14.84
N GLY A 281 -7.22 12.67 -14.15
CA GLY A 281 -6.43 11.52 -14.55
C GLY A 281 -7.25 10.37 -15.14
N ALA A 282 -6.60 9.22 -15.29
CA ALA A 282 -7.22 8.03 -15.86
C ALA A 282 -8.38 7.51 -15.00
N LEU A 283 -9.46 7.12 -15.65
CA LEU A 283 -10.63 6.48 -15.05
C LEU A 283 -10.67 5.01 -15.47
N ALA A 284 -10.67 4.11 -14.49
CA ALA A 284 -10.78 2.69 -14.77
C ALA A 284 -12.22 2.32 -15.19
N PRO A 285 -12.42 1.59 -16.29
CA PRO A 285 -13.75 1.22 -16.79
C PRO A 285 -14.61 0.52 -15.73
N ARG A 286 -13.99 -0.35 -14.93
CA ARG A 286 -14.68 -1.08 -13.85
C ARG A 286 -15.19 -0.17 -12.72
N THR A 287 -14.62 1.02 -12.58
CA THR A 287 -15.13 2.02 -11.64
C THR A 287 -16.52 2.51 -12.05
N LEU A 288 -16.75 2.76 -13.35
CA LEU A 288 -18.06 3.14 -13.87
C LEU A 288 -19.11 2.05 -13.65
N GLU A 289 -18.74 0.79 -13.89
CA GLU A 289 -19.63 -0.36 -13.63
C GLU A 289 -20.03 -0.44 -12.17
N LEU A 290 -19.05 -0.26 -11.26
CA LEU A 290 -19.29 -0.25 -9.82
C LEU A 290 -20.25 0.86 -9.39
N LEU A 291 -20.03 2.06 -9.90
CA LEU A 291 -20.82 3.25 -9.55
C LEU A 291 -22.24 3.20 -10.11
N ARG A 292 -22.49 2.38 -11.13
CA ARG A 292 -23.77 2.33 -11.88
C ARG A 292 -24.20 3.71 -12.37
N LEU A 293 -23.23 4.58 -12.65
CA LEU A 293 -23.45 5.90 -13.23
C LEU A 293 -23.27 5.84 -14.74
N PRO A 294 -24.08 6.55 -15.51
CA PRO A 294 -23.81 6.75 -16.94
C PRO A 294 -22.51 7.54 -17.10
N ALA A 295 -21.74 7.26 -18.16
CA ALA A 295 -20.45 7.93 -18.39
C ALA A 295 -20.61 9.45 -18.44
N GLU A 296 -21.71 9.93 -18.98
CA GLU A 296 -22.06 11.35 -19.11
C GLU A 296 -22.20 12.05 -17.74
N ALA A 297 -22.49 11.30 -16.68
CA ALA A 297 -22.60 11.88 -15.32
C ALA A 297 -21.23 12.38 -14.80
N LEU A 298 -20.11 11.86 -15.35
CA LEU A 298 -18.74 12.25 -14.99
C LEU A 298 -18.17 13.34 -15.95
N GLU A 299 -18.87 13.69 -16.99
CA GLU A 299 -18.45 14.74 -17.95
C GLU A 299 -18.71 16.15 -17.41
N VAL A 300 -19.40 16.27 -16.30
CA VAL A 300 -19.70 17.57 -15.71
C VAL A 300 -18.48 18.09 -14.96
N ASP A 301 -17.81 19.07 -15.52
CA ASP A 301 -16.69 19.80 -14.89
C ASP A 301 -17.22 20.69 -13.74
N VAL A 302 -17.43 20.07 -12.59
CA VAL A 302 -17.76 20.80 -11.36
C VAL A 302 -16.45 21.18 -10.68
N ALA A 303 -16.13 22.46 -10.68
CA ALA A 303 -14.95 22.95 -9.98
C ALA A 303 -14.96 22.48 -8.53
N ARG A 304 -13.84 21.92 -8.06
CA ARG A 304 -13.71 21.34 -6.70
C ARG A 304 -14.05 22.35 -5.59
N THR A 305 -13.77 23.64 -5.82
CA THR A 305 -14.14 24.74 -4.92
C THR A 305 -15.64 24.91 -4.78
N PHE A 306 -16.37 24.76 -5.90
CA PHE A 306 -17.84 24.84 -5.89
C PHE A 306 -18.44 23.64 -5.15
N LEU A 307 -17.88 22.44 -5.38
CA LEU A 307 -18.31 21.21 -4.70
C LEU A 307 -18.18 21.31 -3.17
N SER A 308 -17.06 21.85 -2.67
CA SER A 308 -16.84 22.05 -1.24
C SER A 308 -17.83 23.07 -0.65
N ALA A 309 -18.11 24.15 -1.37
CA ALA A 309 -19.08 25.16 -0.93
C ALA A 309 -20.51 24.58 -0.89
N GLU A 310 -20.92 23.85 -1.92
CA GLU A 310 -22.21 23.18 -2.01
C GLU A 310 -22.38 22.15 -0.88
N PHE A 311 -21.39 21.28 -0.70
CA PHE A 311 -21.43 20.28 0.36
C PHE A 311 -21.48 20.92 1.75
N SER A 312 -20.70 21.96 1.99
CA SER A 312 -20.68 22.68 3.27
C SER A 312 -22.02 23.35 3.55
N ALA A 313 -22.68 23.91 2.53
CA ALA A 313 -24.01 24.49 2.66
C ALA A 313 -25.07 23.42 3.01
N TRP A 314 -25.00 22.26 2.34
CA TRP A 314 -25.90 21.14 2.62
C TRP A 314 -25.61 20.51 3.99
N LEU A 315 -24.34 20.36 4.37
CA LEU A 315 -23.91 19.78 5.65
C LEU A 315 -24.38 20.63 6.86
N GLY A 316 -24.37 21.94 6.73
CA GLY A 316 -24.70 22.84 7.84
C GLY A 316 -23.71 22.70 9.00
N ASN A 317 -24.24 22.47 10.20
CA ASN A 317 -23.43 22.28 11.43
C ASN A 317 -23.24 20.80 11.80
N ASP A 318 -23.78 19.87 11.04
CA ASP A 318 -23.77 18.46 11.39
C ASP A 318 -22.36 17.86 11.40
N ALA A 319 -22.17 16.84 12.22
CA ALA A 319 -20.93 16.08 12.27
C ALA A 319 -20.83 15.09 11.10
N CYS A 320 -19.61 14.87 10.60
CA CYS A 320 -19.34 13.91 9.54
C CYS A 320 -18.85 12.58 10.11
N ALA A 321 -19.34 11.49 9.55
CA ALA A 321 -18.82 10.14 9.75
C ALA A 321 -18.42 9.52 8.41
N CYS A 322 -17.34 8.75 8.37
CA CYS A 322 -16.87 8.08 7.16
C CYS A 322 -16.32 6.69 7.46
N TRP A 323 -16.16 5.85 6.43
CA TRP A 323 -15.62 4.51 6.55
C TRP A 323 -14.14 4.49 6.17
N GLY A 324 -13.26 4.55 7.18
CA GLY A 324 -11.81 4.40 7.03
C GLY A 324 -11.06 5.69 6.66
N THR A 325 -9.75 5.59 6.76
CA THR A 325 -8.84 6.74 6.66
C THR A 325 -8.73 7.34 5.26
N THR A 326 -8.99 6.55 4.20
CA THR A 326 -8.94 7.05 2.82
C THR A 326 -10.04 8.07 2.57
N THR A 327 -11.30 7.71 2.84
CA THR A 327 -12.43 8.65 2.73
C THR A 327 -12.25 9.84 3.66
N ALA A 328 -11.76 9.62 4.89
CA ALA A 328 -11.47 10.69 5.85
C ALA A 328 -10.44 11.70 5.31
N GLY A 329 -9.42 11.21 4.60
CA GLY A 329 -8.40 12.07 3.97
C GLY A 329 -8.99 12.99 2.90
N PHE A 330 -9.81 12.45 2.00
CA PHE A 330 -10.46 13.24 0.96
C PHE A 330 -11.56 14.16 1.52
N LEU A 331 -12.29 13.71 2.54
CA LEU A 331 -13.30 14.52 3.22
C LEU A 331 -12.68 15.76 3.88
N ALA A 332 -11.39 15.75 4.19
CA ALA A 332 -10.68 16.92 4.69
C ALA A 332 -10.69 18.09 3.72
N SER A 333 -10.64 17.83 2.43
CA SER A 333 -10.71 18.86 1.38
C SER A 333 -12.14 19.26 1.05
N LEU A 334 -13.10 18.33 1.17
CA LEU A 334 -14.52 18.60 0.91
C LEU A 334 -15.16 19.41 2.03
N ALA A 335 -14.84 19.10 3.30
CA ALA A 335 -15.38 19.77 4.49
C ALA A 335 -14.25 20.10 5.48
N PRO A 336 -13.45 21.14 5.21
CA PRO A 336 -12.34 21.52 6.07
C PRO A 336 -12.82 21.96 7.47
N GLY A 337 -12.08 21.56 8.51
CA GLY A 337 -12.35 21.95 9.90
C GLY A 337 -13.52 21.24 10.58
N ARG A 338 -14.24 20.34 9.91
CA ARG A 338 -15.35 19.60 10.53
C ARG A 338 -14.88 18.41 11.34
N ALA A 339 -15.52 18.16 12.47
CA ALA A 339 -15.32 16.94 13.26
C ALA A 339 -15.70 15.69 12.44
N ARG A 340 -14.91 14.64 12.57
CA ARG A 340 -15.06 13.41 11.76
C ARG A 340 -14.97 12.17 12.64
N LEU A 341 -15.92 11.27 12.43
CA LEU A 341 -15.94 9.95 13.05
C LEU A 341 -15.46 8.91 12.03
N ASP A 342 -14.46 8.10 12.38
CA ASP A 342 -14.09 6.92 11.60
C ASP A 342 -14.95 5.73 12.05
N LEU A 343 -16.03 5.47 11.31
CA LEU A 343 -16.97 4.36 11.60
C LEU A 343 -16.28 2.99 11.50
N ARG A 344 -15.21 2.86 10.72
CA ARG A 344 -14.45 1.62 10.61
C ARG A 344 -13.69 1.30 11.89
N GLU A 345 -13.09 2.31 12.52
CA GLU A 345 -12.42 2.16 13.81
C GLU A 345 -13.43 1.85 14.93
N ILE A 346 -14.57 2.53 14.93
CA ILE A 346 -15.68 2.29 15.86
C ILE A 346 -16.20 0.85 15.68
N GLY A 347 -16.53 0.44 14.45
CA GLY A 347 -16.99 -0.91 14.15
C GLY A 347 -15.99 -1.99 14.54
N ARG A 348 -14.70 -1.76 14.28
CA ARG A 348 -13.61 -2.66 14.67
C ARG A 348 -13.49 -2.81 16.19
N ALA A 349 -13.67 -1.73 16.92
CA ALA A 349 -13.63 -1.73 18.37
C ALA A 349 -14.88 -2.42 18.98
N ALA A 350 -16.06 -2.16 18.44
CA ALA A 350 -17.32 -2.74 18.89
C ALA A 350 -17.36 -4.26 18.64
N THR A 351 -16.94 -4.72 17.48
CA THR A 351 -17.02 -6.15 17.08
C THR A 351 -15.79 -6.95 17.49
N ARG A 352 -14.71 -6.31 17.93
CA ARG A 352 -13.41 -6.93 18.21
C ARG A 352 -12.85 -7.74 17.03
N SER A 353 -13.26 -7.40 15.81
CA SER A 353 -12.90 -8.08 14.57
C SER A 353 -12.39 -7.10 13.51
N LYS A 354 -11.83 -7.62 12.40
CA LYS A 354 -11.52 -6.78 11.24
C LYS A 354 -12.84 -6.28 10.64
N ALA A 355 -12.99 -4.98 10.52
CA ALA A 355 -14.21 -4.38 9.99
C ALA A 355 -14.42 -4.69 8.48
N GLY A 356 -13.34 -4.93 7.71
CA GLY A 356 -13.43 -5.15 6.28
C GLY A 356 -13.83 -3.89 5.50
N THR A 357 -14.54 -4.09 4.37
CA THR A 357 -15.20 -3.01 3.64
C THR A 357 -16.50 -2.61 4.36
N LEU A 358 -17.07 -1.45 4.02
CA LEU A 358 -18.37 -1.05 4.56
C LEU A 358 -19.46 -2.09 4.20
N SER A 359 -19.42 -2.61 2.99
CA SER A 359 -20.35 -3.65 2.52
C SER A 359 -20.22 -4.94 3.33
N ASP A 360 -18.96 -5.42 3.54
CA ASP A 360 -18.72 -6.60 4.37
C ASP A 360 -19.19 -6.42 5.81
N PHE A 361 -19.07 -5.20 6.34
CA PHE A 361 -19.51 -4.89 7.70
C PHE A 361 -21.03 -4.87 7.78
N ALA A 362 -21.70 -4.17 6.86
CA ALA A 362 -23.15 -4.06 6.82
C ALA A 362 -23.87 -5.41 6.63
N GLN A 363 -23.23 -6.38 5.96
CA GLN A 363 -23.79 -7.73 5.78
C GLN A 363 -23.76 -8.59 7.05
N ARG A 364 -23.00 -8.19 8.07
CA ARG A 364 -22.85 -8.94 9.34
C ARG A 364 -23.84 -8.51 10.41
N PHE A 365 -24.47 -7.35 10.23
CA PHE A 365 -25.41 -6.72 11.17
C PHE A 365 -26.70 -6.31 10.48
#